data_88c683d85c62fe2df509b3dc43e88391
#
_entry.id   88c683d85c62fe2df509b3dc43e88391
#
_cell.length_a   1.000
_cell.length_b   1.000
_cell.length_c   1.000
_cell.angle_alpha   90.00
_cell.angle_beta   90.00
_cell.angle_gamma   90.00
#
_symmetry.space_group_name_H-M   'P 1'
#
loop_
_entity.id
_entity.type
_entity.pdbx_description
1 polymer ?
#
loop_
_entity_poly.entity_id
_entity_poly.type
_entity_poly.pdbx_seq_one_letter_code
_entity_poly.pdbx_strand_id
1 'polypeptide(L)'
;KVLSSAKKLGYEISSSPKKNGTPAYNTQRSAKYIAIFCPNISNSYYSTIAQSIEQAAYQKGFKTLIITTFRDETLEKEFLQDMIKLHVSGIVFTMMPQCPQFLEKIAKKYPVIVIGDKTTDIDLNVIETSNYTAGVLMAEHLYELGHRNIAFLTTTIGKSLSLAMRYQRLKAIQNTYKKLCMNEPYNIIVKEAKIDPELERKNIFLEHGVGYQLCNECLDDRNLANLTAFIGNNDMVSYGIMDAILKKGYQIPDDFSVCGFDNDFASSLLPISLTTVEHYMENKGKKAFDMIYEKIQEKDDFFVQDDKCVIRIEYKSKLISRDSTNVARTRKNINL
;
A
#
# COMPACT_ATOMS: atom_id res chain seq x y z
N LYS A 1 55.95 5.44 0.66
CA LYS A 1 55.20 6.36 1.53
C LYS A 1 53.71 5.96 1.68
N VAL A 2 52.99 5.65 0.60
CA VAL A 2 51.53 5.25 0.67
C VAL A 2 51.34 4.00 1.51
N LEU A 3 52.17 2.96 1.31
CA LEU A 3 52.09 1.67 2.06
C LEU A 3 52.38 1.83 3.57
N SER A 4 53.26 2.77 3.95
CA SER A 4 53.54 3.03 5.35
C SER A 4 52.43 3.82 6.05
N SER A 5 51.71 4.65 5.31
CA SER A 5 50.55 5.38 5.82
C SER A 5 49.32 4.49 5.97
N ALA A 6 49.11 3.56 5.04
CA ALA A 6 48.03 2.58 5.13
C ALA A 6 48.18 1.68 6.38
N LYS A 7 49.41 1.22 6.64
CA LYS A 7 49.73 0.43 7.87
C LYS A 7 49.49 1.20 9.18
N LYS A 8 49.78 2.49 9.19
CA LYS A 8 49.53 3.35 10.36
C LYS A 8 48.03 3.58 10.62
N LEU A 9 47.20 3.46 9.62
CA LEU A 9 45.75 3.60 9.67
C LEU A 9 44.99 2.27 9.87
N GLY A 10 45.74 1.18 10.16
CA GLY A 10 45.15 -0.13 10.47
C GLY A 10 44.64 -0.92 9.26
N TYR A 11 45.04 -0.54 8.04
CA TYR A 11 44.74 -1.34 6.85
C TYR A 11 45.70 -2.50 6.70
N GLU A 12 45.22 -3.73 6.80
CA GLU A 12 46.00 -4.92 6.45
C GLU A 12 46.07 -5.07 4.92
N ILE A 13 47.26 -4.88 4.39
CA ILE A 13 47.53 -5.13 2.98
C ILE A 13 47.98 -6.59 2.85
N SER A 14 47.09 -7.46 2.36
CA SER A 14 47.46 -8.83 2.04
C SER A 14 48.51 -8.84 0.89
N SER A 15 49.77 -9.22 1.22
CA SER A 15 50.83 -9.40 0.28
C SER A 15 50.70 -10.74 -0.44
N SER A 16 50.04 -10.77 -1.59
CA SER A 16 50.36 -11.66 -2.72
C SER A 16 49.45 -11.31 -3.92
N PRO A 17 50.01 -10.93 -5.08
CA PRO A 17 49.22 -10.86 -6.31
C PRO A 17 49.06 -12.29 -6.83
N LYS A 18 47.90 -12.89 -6.65
CA LYS A 18 47.48 -14.03 -7.47
C LYS A 18 47.16 -13.49 -8.86
N LYS A 19 47.90 -13.98 -9.85
CA LYS A 19 47.61 -13.79 -11.28
C LYS A 19 46.19 -14.26 -11.57
N ASN A 20 45.44 -13.40 -12.25
CA ASN A 20 44.13 -13.68 -12.84
C ASN A 20 43.01 -14.06 -11.85
N GLY A 21 42.33 -13.07 -11.31
CA GLY A 21 41.08 -13.23 -10.58
C GLY A 21 40.63 -11.91 -10.02
N THR A 22 39.45 -11.50 -10.35
CA THR A 22 38.67 -10.51 -9.60
C THR A 22 38.92 -10.70 -8.09
N PRO A 23 39.03 -9.64 -7.28
CA PRO A 23 39.21 -9.77 -5.84
C PRO A 23 38.09 -10.68 -5.30
N ALA A 24 38.53 -11.86 -4.78
CA ALA A 24 37.61 -12.72 -4.05
C ALA A 24 37.18 -11.94 -2.81
N TYR A 25 36.07 -11.24 -2.88
CA TYR A 25 35.30 -10.91 -1.70
C TYR A 25 35.07 -12.23 -0.97
N ASN A 26 35.49 -12.27 0.26
CA ASN A 26 35.39 -13.42 1.14
C ASN A 26 33.94 -13.93 1.12
N THR A 27 33.68 -15.02 0.41
CA THR A 27 32.35 -15.59 0.13
C THR A 27 31.71 -16.25 1.35
N GLN A 28 32.17 -15.97 2.57
CA GLN A 28 31.72 -16.64 3.79
C GLN A 28 30.81 -15.83 4.71
N ARG A 29 30.26 -14.70 4.28
CA ARG A 29 29.06 -14.12 4.87
C ARG A 29 28.30 -13.39 3.77
N SER A 30 27.49 -14.11 3.00
CA SER A 30 26.48 -13.46 2.18
C SER A 30 25.65 -12.58 3.13
N ALA A 31 25.67 -11.27 2.89
CA ALA A 31 24.90 -10.35 3.68
C ALA A 31 23.42 -10.77 3.58
N LYS A 32 22.85 -11.18 4.72
CA LYS A 32 21.44 -11.61 4.80
C LYS A 32 20.56 -10.37 4.75
N TYR A 33 20.37 -9.80 3.57
CA TYR A 33 19.50 -8.64 3.34
C TYR A 33 18.19 -9.04 2.68
N ILE A 34 17.09 -8.45 3.13
CA ILE A 34 15.78 -8.47 2.47
C ILE A 34 15.53 -7.08 1.89
N ALA A 35 15.27 -7.00 0.60
CA ALA A 35 14.90 -5.75 -0.07
C ALA A 35 13.37 -5.57 0.00
N ILE A 36 12.93 -4.40 0.47
CA ILE A 36 11.51 -4.04 0.62
C ILE A 36 11.23 -2.87 -0.30
N PHE A 37 10.44 -3.12 -1.35
CA PHE A 37 10.03 -2.10 -2.31
C PHE A 37 8.68 -1.52 -1.90
N CYS A 38 8.62 -0.19 -1.77
CA CYS A 38 7.40 0.55 -1.48
C CYS A 38 7.33 1.83 -2.33
N PRO A 39 6.13 2.38 -2.57
CA PRO A 39 6.02 3.63 -3.34
C PRO A 39 6.59 4.81 -2.57
N ASN A 40 6.30 4.89 -1.29
CA ASN A 40 6.81 5.87 -0.32
C ASN A 40 6.67 5.32 1.10
N ILE A 41 7.29 5.96 2.09
CA ILE A 41 7.20 5.59 3.51
C ILE A 41 6.36 6.57 4.34
N SER A 42 5.84 7.62 3.72
CA SER A 42 4.99 8.61 4.39
C SER A 42 3.56 8.12 4.61
N ASN A 43 3.09 7.21 3.75
CA ASN A 43 1.83 6.53 3.97
C ASN A 43 2.01 5.37 4.97
N SER A 44 1.27 5.43 6.07
CA SER A 44 1.31 4.46 7.17
C SER A 44 1.07 3.01 6.73
N TYR A 45 0.29 2.77 5.67
CA TYR A 45 0.09 1.45 5.11
C TYR A 45 1.43 0.78 4.72
N TYR A 46 2.27 1.49 3.97
CA TYR A 46 3.54 0.94 3.49
C TYR A 46 4.60 0.87 4.58
N SER A 47 4.69 1.91 5.41
CA SER A 47 5.68 1.93 6.50
C SER A 47 5.38 0.91 7.59
N THR A 48 4.12 0.65 7.92
CA THR A 48 3.73 -0.40 8.88
C THR A 48 4.07 -1.80 8.35
N ILE A 49 3.79 -2.07 7.08
CA ILE A 49 4.17 -3.34 6.44
C ILE A 49 5.70 -3.50 6.45
N ALA A 50 6.45 -2.46 6.04
CA ALA A 50 7.91 -2.50 6.01
C ALA A 50 8.50 -2.75 7.39
N GLN A 51 7.99 -2.07 8.42
CA GLN A 51 8.41 -2.25 9.81
C GLN A 51 8.11 -3.67 10.32
N SER A 52 6.96 -4.24 9.96
CA SER A 52 6.61 -5.61 10.35
C SER A 52 7.54 -6.64 9.69
N ILE A 53 7.90 -6.44 8.41
CA ILE A 53 8.91 -7.26 7.73
C ILE A 53 10.26 -7.15 8.44
N GLU A 54 10.69 -5.92 8.77
CA GLU A 54 11.96 -5.66 9.46
C GLU A 54 12.03 -6.38 10.80
N GLN A 55 10.99 -6.29 11.62
CA GLN A 55 10.92 -6.96 12.92
C GLN A 55 11.03 -8.48 12.78
N ALA A 56 10.30 -9.08 11.83
CA ALA A 56 10.36 -10.51 11.58
C ALA A 56 11.75 -10.93 11.04
N ALA A 57 12.33 -10.15 10.15
CA ALA A 57 13.65 -10.38 9.57
C ALA A 57 14.76 -10.31 10.65
N TYR A 58 14.70 -9.30 11.52
CA TYR A 58 15.65 -9.13 12.61
C TYR A 58 15.69 -10.34 13.54
N GLN A 59 14.54 -10.93 13.89
CA GLN A 59 14.46 -12.13 14.73
C GLN A 59 15.18 -13.34 14.11
N LYS A 60 15.34 -13.37 12.80
CA LYS A 60 16.03 -14.44 12.05
C LYS A 60 17.44 -14.05 11.61
N GLY A 61 17.96 -12.92 12.09
CA GLY A 61 19.30 -12.43 11.80
C GLY A 61 19.47 -11.83 10.39
N PHE A 62 18.37 -11.40 9.76
CA PHE A 62 18.40 -10.65 8.51
C PHE A 62 18.36 -9.14 8.77
N LYS A 63 18.91 -8.38 7.82
CA LYS A 63 18.78 -6.93 7.74
C LYS A 63 17.83 -6.58 6.60
N THR A 64 17.24 -5.39 6.65
CA THR A 64 16.34 -4.90 5.62
C THR A 64 16.91 -3.69 4.90
N LEU A 65 16.55 -3.54 3.64
CA LEU A 65 16.80 -2.37 2.80
C LEU A 65 15.43 -1.89 2.31
N ILE A 66 15.01 -0.71 2.75
CA ILE A 66 13.75 -0.10 2.29
C ILE A 66 14.07 0.78 1.09
N ILE A 67 13.36 0.54 -0.02
CA ILE A 67 13.56 1.16 -1.32
C ILE A 67 12.27 1.83 -1.75
N THR A 68 12.30 3.15 -1.90
CA THR A 68 11.15 3.93 -2.36
C THR A 68 11.24 4.18 -3.86
N THR A 69 10.18 3.78 -4.58
CA THR A 69 10.15 3.82 -6.05
C THR A 69 9.25 4.91 -6.62
N PHE A 70 8.40 5.55 -5.79
CA PHE A 70 7.43 6.58 -6.22
C PHE A 70 6.53 6.13 -7.38
N ARG A 71 6.25 4.83 -7.49
CA ARG A 71 5.55 4.21 -8.61
C ARG A 71 6.20 4.49 -9.99
N ASP A 72 7.50 4.77 -9.99
CA ASP A 72 8.29 4.97 -11.20
C ASP A 72 8.85 3.64 -11.70
N GLU A 73 8.40 3.21 -12.89
CA GLU A 73 8.81 1.93 -13.49
C GLU A 73 10.31 1.86 -13.76
N THR A 74 10.92 2.98 -14.13
CA THR A 74 12.35 3.05 -14.44
C THR A 74 13.18 2.87 -13.17
N LEU A 75 12.86 3.62 -12.12
CA LEU A 75 13.51 3.47 -10.82
C LEU A 75 13.32 2.07 -10.24
N GLU A 76 12.13 1.50 -10.39
CA GLU A 76 11.84 0.15 -9.90
C GLU A 76 12.75 -0.89 -10.56
N LYS A 77 12.95 -0.80 -11.87
CA LYS A 77 13.87 -1.68 -12.61
C LYS A 77 15.33 -1.46 -12.23
N GLU A 78 15.76 -0.22 -12.10
CA GLU A 78 17.14 0.13 -11.70
C GLU A 78 17.46 -0.42 -10.32
N PHE A 79 16.62 -0.15 -9.32
CA PHE A 79 16.81 -0.64 -7.96
C PHE A 79 16.74 -2.17 -7.87
N LEU A 80 15.86 -2.84 -8.64
CA LEU A 80 15.84 -4.29 -8.70
C LEU A 80 17.19 -4.85 -9.20
N GLN A 81 17.78 -4.25 -10.24
CA GLN A 81 19.09 -4.66 -10.74
C GLN A 81 20.20 -4.46 -9.70
N ASP A 82 20.13 -3.37 -8.93
CA ASP A 82 21.11 -3.11 -7.88
C ASP A 82 20.97 -4.10 -6.71
N MET A 83 19.74 -4.45 -6.32
CA MET A 83 19.51 -5.47 -5.29
C MET A 83 20.03 -6.85 -5.72
N ILE A 84 19.90 -7.19 -7.01
CA ILE A 84 20.48 -8.43 -7.56
C ILE A 84 22.01 -8.39 -7.47
N LYS A 85 22.65 -7.26 -7.84
CA LYS A 85 24.13 -7.09 -7.73
C LYS A 85 24.60 -7.17 -6.26
N LEU A 86 23.79 -6.68 -5.33
CA LEU A 86 24.03 -6.75 -3.87
C LEU A 86 23.78 -8.15 -3.31
N HIS A 87 23.29 -9.10 -4.11
CA HIS A 87 22.97 -10.46 -3.70
C HIS A 87 22.04 -10.53 -2.48
N VAL A 88 20.95 -9.73 -2.51
CA VAL A 88 19.93 -9.81 -1.45
C VAL A 88 19.33 -11.22 -1.37
N SER A 89 18.95 -11.64 -0.17
CA SER A 89 18.41 -12.98 0.05
C SER A 89 16.96 -13.14 -0.41
N GLY A 90 16.21 -12.04 -0.46
CA GLY A 90 14.82 -12.02 -0.90
C GLY A 90 14.31 -10.61 -1.15
N ILE A 91 13.18 -10.52 -1.83
CA ILE A 91 12.57 -9.27 -2.28
C ILE A 91 11.08 -9.27 -1.91
N VAL A 92 10.62 -8.21 -1.26
CA VAL A 92 9.20 -7.97 -0.97
C VAL A 92 8.76 -6.69 -1.64
N PHE A 93 7.66 -6.74 -2.36
CA PHE A 93 6.92 -5.57 -2.82
C PHE A 93 5.72 -5.33 -1.92
N THR A 94 5.57 -4.11 -1.39
CA THR A 94 4.41 -3.73 -0.57
C THR A 94 3.23 -3.23 -1.39
N MET A 95 3.36 -3.24 -2.70
CA MET A 95 2.34 -2.93 -3.70
C MET A 95 2.56 -3.78 -4.95
N MET A 96 1.58 -3.76 -5.88
CA MET A 96 1.78 -4.34 -7.19
C MET A 96 2.91 -3.62 -7.94
N PRO A 97 3.86 -4.37 -8.55
CA PRO A 97 5.00 -3.78 -9.25
C PRO A 97 4.57 -3.02 -10.51
N GLN A 98 5.34 -2.00 -10.89
CA GLN A 98 5.16 -1.29 -12.17
C GLN A 98 5.72 -2.10 -13.35
N CYS A 99 6.67 -3.00 -13.09
CA CYS A 99 7.33 -3.84 -14.08
C CYS A 99 7.13 -5.37 -13.78
N PRO A 100 5.88 -5.88 -13.77
CA PRO A 100 5.58 -7.22 -13.30
C PRO A 100 6.32 -8.31 -14.09
N GLN A 101 6.38 -8.23 -15.43
CA GLN A 101 7.07 -9.21 -16.27
C GLN A 101 8.58 -9.25 -16.04
N PHE A 102 9.18 -8.12 -15.61
CA PHE A 102 10.57 -8.09 -15.22
C PHE A 102 10.77 -8.76 -13.86
N LEU A 103 9.87 -8.51 -12.92
CA LEU A 103 9.89 -9.13 -11.60
C LEU A 103 9.67 -10.64 -11.66
N GLU A 104 8.80 -11.15 -12.54
CA GLU A 104 8.61 -12.59 -12.78
C GLU A 104 9.90 -13.30 -13.23
N LYS A 105 10.69 -12.64 -14.09
CA LYS A 105 12.00 -13.19 -14.50
C LYS A 105 12.96 -13.28 -13.31
N ILE A 106 12.92 -12.32 -12.40
CA ILE A 106 13.73 -12.31 -11.17
C ILE A 106 13.24 -13.41 -10.22
N ALA A 107 11.93 -13.56 -10.06
CA ALA A 107 11.31 -14.53 -9.16
C ALA A 107 11.68 -16.00 -9.46
N LYS A 108 12.11 -16.30 -10.70
CA LYS A 108 12.66 -17.63 -11.07
C LYS A 108 13.98 -17.95 -10.35
N LYS A 109 14.70 -16.95 -9.86
CA LYS A 109 16.03 -17.10 -9.25
C LYS A 109 16.11 -16.61 -7.81
N TYR A 110 15.20 -15.73 -7.41
CA TYR A 110 15.17 -15.09 -6.10
C TYR A 110 13.81 -15.32 -5.44
N PRO A 111 13.74 -15.49 -4.11
CA PRO A 111 12.50 -15.43 -3.37
C PRO A 111 11.86 -14.05 -3.53
N VAL A 112 10.67 -13.99 -4.12
CA VAL A 112 9.90 -12.75 -4.32
C VAL A 112 8.50 -12.95 -3.78
N ILE A 113 8.03 -11.98 -2.98
CA ILE A 113 6.65 -11.90 -2.49
C ILE A 113 6.09 -10.52 -2.83
N VAL A 114 4.85 -10.47 -3.28
CA VAL A 114 4.12 -9.23 -3.55
C VAL A 114 2.96 -9.12 -2.57
N ILE A 115 2.83 -7.97 -1.93
CA ILE A 115 1.65 -7.61 -1.14
C ILE A 115 0.80 -6.70 -2.01
N GLY A 116 -0.31 -7.20 -2.52
CA GLY A 116 -1.13 -6.45 -3.45
C GLY A 116 -2.36 -7.23 -3.88
N ASP A 117 -3.12 -6.68 -4.81
CA ASP A 117 -4.35 -7.32 -5.28
C ASP A 117 -4.07 -8.45 -6.26
N LYS A 118 -4.96 -9.42 -6.25
CA LYS A 118 -4.94 -10.54 -7.18
C LYS A 118 -5.15 -10.06 -8.61
N THR A 119 -4.13 -10.21 -9.43
CA THR A 119 -4.27 -10.13 -10.89
C THR A 119 -4.07 -11.52 -11.48
N THR A 120 -4.88 -11.88 -12.46
CA THR A 120 -4.84 -13.21 -13.10
C THR A 120 -3.58 -13.46 -13.93
N ASP A 121 -2.86 -12.38 -14.28
CA ASP A 121 -1.85 -12.40 -15.32
C ASP A 121 -0.40 -12.38 -14.81
N ILE A 122 -0.18 -12.65 -13.51
CA ILE A 122 1.16 -12.58 -12.89
C ILE A 122 1.46 -13.88 -12.14
N ASP A 123 2.57 -14.51 -12.50
CA ASP A 123 3.10 -15.71 -11.86
C ASP A 123 4.02 -15.35 -10.68
N LEU A 124 3.47 -14.65 -9.68
CA LEU A 124 4.15 -14.26 -8.46
C LEU A 124 3.38 -14.73 -7.22
N ASN A 125 4.09 -15.01 -6.14
CA ASN A 125 3.46 -15.25 -4.85
C ASN A 125 2.89 -13.95 -4.30
N VAL A 126 1.60 -13.97 -3.93
CA VAL A 126 0.86 -12.76 -3.54
C VAL A 126 0.20 -12.95 -2.18
N ILE A 127 0.27 -11.90 -1.36
CA ILE A 127 -0.50 -11.74 -0.13
C ILE A 127 -1.45 -10.56 -0.32
N GLU A 128 -2.74 -10.79 -0.17
CA GLU A 128 -3.77 -9.79 -0.47
C GLU A 128 -4.83 -9.66 0.62
N THR A 129 -5.62 -8.60 0.54
CA THR A 129 -6.94 -8.48 1.16
C THR A 129 -7.90 -8.18 0.04
N SER A 130 -9.07 -8.85 0.01
CA SER A 130 -10.04 -8.64 -1.06
C SER A 130 -10.55 -7.19 -1.07
N ASN A 131 -10.01 -6.37 -1.96
CA ASN A 131 -10.45 -4.98 -2.14
C ASN A 131 -11.90 -4.88 -2.64
N TYR A 132 -12.35 -5.87 -3.40
CA TYR A 132 -13.75 -5.94 -3.79
C TYR A 132 -14.66 -6.16 -2.58
N THR A 133 -14.34 -7.14 -1.72
CA THR A 133 -15.10 -7.40 -0.49
C THR A 133 -15.04 -6.19 0.46
N ALA A 134 -13.90 -5.51 0.57
CA ALA A 134 -13.77 -4.28 1.33
C ALA A 134 -14.74 -3.19 0.85
N GLY A 135 -14.84 -3.01 -0.47
CA GLY A 135 -15.81 -2.06 -1.06
C GLY A 135 -17.26 -2.45 -0.82
N VAL A 136 -17.59 -3.75 -0.85
CA VAL A 136 -18.94 -4.24 -0.51
C VAL A 136 -19.30 -3.90 0.94
N LEU A 137 -18.44 -4.25 1.90
CA LEU A 137 -18.67 -3.97 3.32
C LEU A 137 -18.89 -2.47 3.60
N MET A 138 -18.10 -1.61 2.96
CA MET A 138 -18.24 -0.17 3.10
C MET A 138 -19.54 0.34 2.52
N ALA A 139 -19.95 -0.17 1.36
CA ALA A 139 -21.20 0.22 0.72
C ALA A 139 -22.43 -0.23 1.51
N GLU A 140 -22.42 -1.46 2.03
CA GLU A 140 -23.49 -1.99 2.88
C GLU A 140 -23.63 -1.16 4.16
N HIS A 141 -22.54 -0.84 4.84
CA HIS A 141 -22.52 0.00 6.02
C HIS A 141 -23.16 1.39 5.77
N LEU A 142 -22.73 2.08 4.74
CA LEU A 142 -23.30 3.39 4.42
C LEU A 142 -24.76 3.30 3.95
N TYR A 143 -25.13 2.26 3.24
CA TYR A 143 -26.50 2.03 2.83
C TYR A 143 -27.42 1.79 4.04
N GLU A 144 -27.00 0.99 5.02
CA GLU A 144 -27.72 0.72 6.26
C GLU A 144 -27.90 1.98 7.11
N LEU A 145 -26.92 2.89 7.10
CA LEU A 145 -27.03 4.21 7.72
C LEU A 145 -27.90 5.20 6.94
N GLY A 146 -28.47 4.80 5.80
CA GLY A 146 -29.36 5.64 5.00
C GLY A 146 -28.67 6.55 4.02
N HIS A 147 -27.36 6.50 3.84
CA HIS A 147 -26.64 7.30 2.86
C HIS A 147 -26.99 6.84 1.45
N ARG A 148 -27.48 7.77 0.61
CA ARG A 148 -27.84 7.55 -0.81
C ARG A 148 -27.06 8.46 -1.74
N ASN A 149 -26.54 9.59 -1.22
CA ASN A 149 -25.72 10.54 -1.96
C ASN A 149 -24.33 10.55 -1.32
N ILE A 150 -23.37 9.92 -1.96
CA ILE A 150 -22.01 9.73 -1.43
C ILE A 150 -20.96 10.18 -2.44
N ALA A 151 -19.80 10.57 -1.95
CA ALA A 151 -18.65 10.89 -2.78
C ALA A 151 -17.50 9.91 -2.50
N PHE A 152 -16.91 9.33 -3.54
CA PHE A 152 -15.69 8.55 -3.49
C PHE A 152 -14.53 9.40 -4.00
N LEU A 153 -13.60 9.75 -3.10
CA LEU A 153 -12.45 10.60 -3.42
C LEU A 153 -11.18 9.77 -3.51
N THR A 154 -10.46 9.91 -4.60
CA THR A 154 -9.33 9.02 -4.88
C THR A 154 -8.20 9.74 -5.61
N THR A 155 -7.02 9.20 -5.46
CA THR A 155 -5.92 9.44 -6.37
C THR A 155 -6.09 8.58 -7.63
N THR A 156 -5.31 8.83 -8.66
CA THR A 156 -5.43 8.22 -10.00
C THR A 156 -5.94 6.78 -10.00
N ILE A 157 -7.05 6.55 -10.72
CA ILE A 157 -7.55 5.21 -11.05
C ILE A 157 -6.99 4.87 -12.45
N GLY A 158 -5.68 4.59 -12.51
CA GLY A 158 -5.03 4.33 -13.78
C GLY A 158 -5.18 2.88 -14.25
N LYS A 159 -4.73 2.63 -15.49
CA LYS A 159 -4.61 1.27 -16.05
C LYS A 159 -3.46 0.45 -15.43
N SER A 160 -2.67 1.04 -14.55
CA SER A 160 -1.57 0.39 -13.87
C SER A 160 -2.08 -0.63 -12.86
N LEU A 161 -1.43 -1.80 -12.80
CA LEU A 161 -1.74 -2.86 -11.83
C LEU A 161 -1.66 -2.37 -10.37
N SER A 162 -0.73 -1.46 -10.07
CA SER A 162 -0.59 -0.88 -8.73
C SER A 162 -1.80 -0.05 -8.27
N LEU A 163 -2.66 0.37 -9.20
CA LEU A 163 -3.86 1.16 -8.96
C LEU A 163 -5.15 0.33 -9.07
N ALA A 164 -5.04 -0.92 -9.50
CA ALA A 164 -6.18 -1.82 -9.68
C ALA A 164 -6.97 -2.03 -8.37
N MET A 165 -6.29 -2.00 -7.21
CA MET A 165 -6.91 -2.12 -5.89
C MET A 165 -7.96 -1.03 -5.64
N ARG A 166 -7.68 0.22 -5.96
CA ARG A 166 -8.58 1.37 -5.80
C ARG A 166 -9.81 1.24 -6.68
N TYR A 167 -9.60 0.79 -7.92
CA TYR A 167 -10.68 0.51 -8.85
C TYR A 167 -11.62 -0.61 -8.36
N GLN A 168 -11.10 -1.68 -7.76
CA GLN A 168 -11.91 -2.77 -7.23
C GLN A 168 -12.80 -2.31 -6.06
N ARG A 169 -12.30 -1.42 -5.19
CA ARG A 169 -13.10 -0.80 -4.12
C ARG A 169 -14.28 -0.01 -4.70
N LEU A 170 -14.00 0.91 -5.64
CA LEU A 170 -15.01 1.72 -6.30
C LEU A 170 -16.03 0.86 -7.03
N LYS A 171 -15.58 -0.12 -7.83
CA LYS A 171 -16.46 -1.03 -8.57
C LYS A 171 -17.40 -1.80 -7.64
N ALA A 172 -16.88 -2.27 -6.51
CA ALA A 172 -17.69 -2.97 -5.52
C ALA A 172 -18.76 -2.04 -4.89
N ILE A 173 -18.39 -0.81 -4.54
CA ILE A 173 -19.33 0.20 -4.01
C ILE A 173 -20.44 0.46 -5.03
N GLN A 174 -20.11 0.71 -6.29
CA GLN A 174 -21.08 0.95 -7.36
C GLN A 174 -22.03 -0.23 -7.59
N ASN A 175 -21.47 -1.45 -7.64
CA ASN A 175 -22.26 -2.66 -7.83
C ASN A 175 -23.19 -2.94 -6.65
N THR A 176 -22.74 -2.69 -5.42
CA THR A 176 -23.51 -2.89 -4.20
C THR A 176 -24.67 -1.90 -4.12
N TYR A 177 -24.42 -0.61 -4.37
CA TYR A 177 -25.49 0.39 -4.42
C TYR A 177 -26.51 0.10 -5.53
N LYS A 178 -26.04 -0.28 -6.72
CA LYS A 178 -26.92 -0.70 -7.82
C LYS A 178 -27.84 -1.85 -7.42
N LYS A 179 -27.34 -2.81 -6.63
CA LYS A 179 -28.11 -3.96 -6.15
C LYS A 179 -29.09 -3.56 -5.04
N LEU A 180 -28.65 -2.75 -4.06
CA LEU A 180 -29.45 -2.42 -2.90
C LEU A 180 -30.49 -1.34 -3.18
N CYS A 181 -30.20 -0.38 -4.07
CA CYS A 181 -31.08 0.74 -4.43
C CYS A 181 -31.88 0.48 -5.72
N MET A 182 -32.39 -0.75 -5.97
CA MET A 182 -33.10 -1.08 -7.20
C MET A 182 -34.32 -0.16 -7.46
N ASN A 183 -34.99 0.31 -6.41
CA ASN A 183 -36.19 1.16 -6.48
C ASN A 183 -36.03 2.51 -5.79
N GLU A 184 -34.83 2.89 -5.41
CA GLU A 184 -34.51 4.13 -4.70
C GLU A 184 -33.48 4.94 -5.48
N PRO A 185 -33.63 6.28 -5.53
CA PRO A 185 -32.61 7.12 -6.15
C PRO A 185 -31.36 7.14 -5.29
N TYR A 186 -30.21 7.00 -5.94
CA TYR A 186 -28.91 7.17 -5.31
C TYR A 186 -27.93 7.87 -6.26
N ASN A 187 -26.88 8.44 -5.70
CA ASN A 187 -25.83 9.08 -6.46
C ASN A 187 -24.45 8.78 -5.84
N ILE A 188 -23.51 8.36 -6.67
CA ILE A 188 -22.11 8.14 -6.29
C ILE A 188 -21.26 9.07 -7.14
N ILE A 189 -20.79 10.13 -6.52
CA ILE A 189 -19.85 11.08 -7.13
C ILE A 189 -18.45 10.50 -7.02
N VAL A 190 -17.71 10.48 -8.11
CA VAL A 190 -16.30 10.06 -8.14
C VAL A 190 -15.45 11.26 -8.49
N LYS A 191 -14.56 11.66 -7.60
CA LYS A 191 -13.55 12.68 -7.85
C LYS A 191 -12.16 12.05 -7.77
N GLU A 192 -11.35 12.36 -8.76
CA GLU A 192 -10.01 11.77 -8.93
C GLU A 192 -8.96 12.86 -9.14
N ALA A 193 -7.88 12.81 -8.36
CA ALA A 193 -6.68 13.60 -8.61
C ALA A 193 -5.62 12.76 -9.31
N LYS A 194 -5.11 13.22 -10.45
CA LYS A 194 -4.01 12.56 -11.14
C LYS A 194 -2.73 12.69 -10.32
N ILE A 195 -2.08 11.55 -10.10
CA ILE A 195 -0.76 11.49 -9.48
C ILE A 195 0.21 10.88 -10.49
N ASP A 196 1.35 11.52 -10.64
CA ASP A 196 2.50 10.99 -11.35
C ASP A 196 3.69 10.79 -10.37
N PRO A 197 4.74 10.05 -10.77
CA PRO A 197 5.89 9.79 -9.92
C PRO A 197 6.62 11.06 -9.44
N GLU A 198 6.65 12.12 -10.26
CA GLU A 198 7.30 13.38 -9.89
C GLU A 198 6.53 14.10 -8.77
N LEU A 199 5.21 14.14 -8.88
CA LEU A 199 4.33 14.72 -7.87
C LEU A 199 4.44 13.95 -6.54
N GLU A 200 4.46 12.62 -6.60
CA GLU A 200 4.62 11.78 -5.42
C GLU A 200 5.99 11.98 -4.74
N ARG A 201 7.05 12.15 -5.52
CA ARG A 201 8.41 12.43 -5.00
C ARG A 201 8.52 13.77 -4.31
N LYS A 202 7.80 14.80 -4.78
CA LYS A 202 7.86 16.16 -4.25
C LYS A 202 6.97 16.38 -3.03
N ASN A 203 5.94 15.57 -2.81
CA ASN A 203 4.93 15.81 -1.78
C ASN A 203 4.83 14.64 -0.80
N ILE A 204 5.35 14.82 0.40
CA ILE A 204 5.42 13.76 1.42
C ILE A 204 4.01 13.28 1.83
N PHE A 205 3.05 14.18 2.02
CA PHE A 205 1.67 13.86 2.44
C PHE A 205 0.67 14.07 1.29
N LEU A 206 1.04 13.63 0.08
CA LEU A 206 0.26 13.87 -1.12
C LEU A 206 -1.19 13.41 -1.01
N GLU A 207 -1.44 12.21 -0.48
CA GLU A 207 -2.78 11.63 -0.41
C GLU A 207 -3.70 12.40 0.55
N HIS A 208 -3.18 12.92 1.68
CA HIS A 208 -3.92 13.83 2.55
C HIS A 208 -4.30 15.12 1.80
N GLY A 209 -3.33 15.74 1.10
CA GLY A 209 -3.57 16.95 0.31
C GLY A 209 -4.63 16.74 -0.77
N VAL A 210 -4.63 15.58 -1.43
CA VAL A 210 -5.65 15.19 -2.41
C VAL A 210 -7.03 15.09 -1.77
N GLY A 211 -7.15 14.41 -0.63
CA GLY A 211 -8.40 14.31 0.10
C GLY A 211 -8.97 15.68 0.48
N TYR A 212 -8.11 16.55 0.99
CA TYR A 212 -8.44 17.92 1.34
C TYR A 212 -8.94 18.73 0.14
N GLN A 213 -8.20 18.70 -0.97
CA GLN A 213 -8.56 19.45 -2.18
C GLN A 213 -9.88 18.97 -2.76
N LEU A 214 -10.01 17.66 -3.03
CA LEU A 214 -11.21 17.10 -3.68
C LEU A 214 -12.46 17.23 -2.82
N CYS A 215 -12.31 17.16 -1.49
CA CYS A 215 -13.44 17.42 -0.58
C CYS A 215 -13.90 18.88 -0.65
N ASN A 216 -12.98 19.85 -0.65
CA ASN A 216 -13.34 21.26 -0.82
C ASN A 216 -14.06 21.50 -2.14
N GLU A 217 -13.61 20.91 -3.25
CA GLU A 217 -14.30 20.99 -4.54
C GLU A 217 -15.74 20.45 -4.47
N CYS A 218 -15.97 19.36 -3.72
CA CYS A 218 -17.32 18.85 -3.51
C CYS A 218 -18.18 19.77 -2.64
N LEU A 219 -17.62 20.33 -1.58
CA LEU A 219 -18.34 21.20 -0.63
C LEU A 219 -18.68 22.57 -1.25
N ASP A 220 -17.89 23.03 -2.23
CA ASP A 220 -18.12 24.30 -2.93
C ASP A 220 -19.07 24.15 -4.14
N ASP A 221 -19.33 22.93 -4.60
CA ASP A 221 -20.25 22.67 -5.71
C ASP A 221 -21.70 22.58 -5.21
N ARG A 222 -22.50 23.60 -5.53
CA ARG A 222 -23.94 23.67 -5.15
C ARG A 222 -24.75 22.46 -5.69
N ASN A 223 -24.35 21.87 -6.80
CA ASN A 223 -25.01 20.68 -7.35
C ASN A 223 -24.82 19.44 -6.47
N LEU A 224 -23.82 19.47 -5.59
CA LEU A 224 -23.47 18.39 -4.68
C LEU A 224 -23.94 18.64 -3.22
N ALA A 225 -24.79 19.64 -2.99
CA ALA A 225 -25.33 19.99 -1.66
C ALA A 225 -26.06 18.82 -0.96
N ASN A 226 -26.44 17.78 -1.71
CA ASN A 226 -27.15 16.59 -1.19
C ASN A 226 -26.21 15.50 -0.67
N LEU A 227 -24.88 15.67 -0.78
CA LEU A 227 -23.92 14.71 -0.25
C LEU A 227 -24.12 14.57 1.27
N THR A 228 -24.03 13.33 1.75
CA THR A 228 -24.16 13.00 3.17
C THR A 228 -22.98 12.18 3.68
N ALA A 229 -22.18 11.58 2.79
CA ALA A 229 -20.99 10.83 3.18
C ALA A 229 -19.87 10.96 2.14
N PHE A 230 -18.65 10.88 2.64
CA PHE A 230 -17.42 10.84 1.87
C PHE A 230 -16.66 9.54 2.14
N ILE A 231 -16.13 8.95 1.10
CA ILE A 231 -15.26 7.78 1.16
C ILE A 231 -13.90 8.18 0.59
N GLY A 232 -12.86 8.16 1.40
CA GLY A 232 -11.48 8.20 0.90
C GLY A 232 -11.06 6.82 0.39
N ASN A 233 -10.29 6.78 -0.68
CA ASN A 233 -9.78 5.50 -1.19
C ASN A 233 -8.80 4.81 -0.23
N ASN A 234 -8.30 5.51 0.78
CA ASN A 234 -7.55 5.01 1.94
C ASN A 234 -7.70 5.98 3.12
N ASP A 235 -7.16 5.63 4.29
CA ASP A 235 -7.28 6.45 5.50
C ASP A 235 -6.57 7.80 5.36
N MET A 236 -5.43 7.87 4.66
CA MET A 236 -4.71 9.15 4.44
C MET A 236 -5.55 10.16 3.63
N VAL A 237 -6.25 9.71 2.58
CA VAL A 237 -7.21 10.55 1.85
C VAL A 237 -8.37 10.96 2.75
N SER A 238 -8.86 10.04 3.59
CA SER A 238 -9.95 10.30 4.52
C SER A 238 -9.59 11.34 5.58
N TYR A 239 -8.35 11.38 6.06
CA TYR A 239 -7.86 12.42 6.96
C TYR A 239 -7.89 13.81 6.30
N GLY A 240 -7.51 13.87 5.02
CA GLY A 240 -7.64 15.11 4.23
C GLY A 240 -9.09 15.56 4.07
N ILE A 241 -10.02 14.61 3.87
CA ILE A 241 -11.46 14.87 3.82
C ILE A 241 -11.95 15.43 5.15
N MET A 242 -11.59 14.77 6.27
CA MET A 242 -11.99 15.22 7.61
C MET A 242 -11.47 16.63 7.90
N ASP A 243 -10.22 16.91 7.56
CA ASP A 243 -9.60 18.23 7.73
C ASP A 243 -10.34 19.31 6.92
N ALA A 244 -10.74 19.03 5.67
CA ALA A 244 -11.51 19.96 4.84
C ALA A 244 -12.90 20.26 5.41
N ILE A 245 -13.63 19.22 5.85
CA ILE A 245 -14.96 19.33 6.46
C ILE A 245 -14.90 20.21 7.71
N LEU A 246 -13.98 19.89 8.64
CA LEU A 246 -13.85 20.58 9.92
C LEU A 246 -13.40 22.04 9.73
N LYS A 247 -12.47 22.32 8.81
CA LYS A 247 -12.03 23.71 8.51
C LYS A 247 -13.12 24.58 7.89
N LYS A 248 -14.09 23.98 7.19
CA LYS A 248 -15.28 24.69 6.71
C LYS A 248 -16.35 24.88 7.78
N GLY A 249 -16.14 24.41 9.00
CA GLY A 249 -17.08 24.54 10.13
C GLY A 249 -18.18 23.51 10.17
N TYR A 250 -18.13 22.49 9.31
CA TYR A 250 -19.04 21.35 9.36
C TYR A 250 -18.61 20.34 10.42
N GLN A 251 -19.53 19.50 10.84
CA GLN A 251 -19.31 18.48 11.86
C GLN A 251 -19.31 17.07 11.29
N ILE A 252 -18.43 16.22 11.84
CA ILE A 252 -18.35 14.79 11.56
C ILE A 252 -18.74 14.06 12.85
N PRO A 253 -19.70 13.15 12.83
CA PRO A 253 -20.44 12.62 11.66
C PRO A 253 -21.74 13.37 11.33
N ASP A 254 -22.12 14.41 12.07
CA ASP A 254 -23.48 15.01 12.07
C ASP A 254 -23.85 15.66 10.72
N ASP A 255 -22.90 16.38 10.09
CA ASP A 255 -23.12 16.93 8.77
C ASP A 255 -22.73 15.97 7.68
N PHE A 256 -21.61 15.30 7.84
CA PHE A 256 -21.07 14.33 6.88
C PHE A 256 -20.44 13.15 7.57
N SER A 257 -20.82 11.94 7.17
CA SER A 257 -20.07 10.73 7.49
C SER A 257 -18.80 10.66 6.65
N VAL A 258 -17.70 10.19 7.25
CA VAL A 258 -16.42 9.96 6.56
C VAL A 258 -15.92 8.55 6.85
N CYS A 259 -15.43 7.86 5.81
CA CYS A 259 -14.85 6.54 5.98
C CYS A 259 -13.68 6.31 5.01
N GLY A 260 -12.86 5.30 5.32
CA GLY A 260 -11.64 5.00 4.61
C GLY A 260 -11.36 3.50 4.50
N PHE A 261 -10.11 3.19 4.18
CA PHE A 261 -9.59 1.82 4.10
C PHE A 261 -8.16 1.85 4.62
N ASP A 262 -7.75 0.83 5.29
CA ASP A 262 -6.43 0.40 5.78
C ASP A 262 -6.46 0.05 7.27
N ASN A 263 -7.27 0.74 8.09
CA ASN A 263 -7.28 0.66 9.55
C ASN A 263 -5.88 0.95 10.12
N ASP A 264 -5.30 2.08 9.69
CA ASP A 264 -4.02 2.49 10.23
C ASP A 264 -4.13 2.95 11.70
N PHE A 265 -2.98 3.07 12.37
CA PHE A 265 -2.94 3.39 13.80
C PHE A 265 -3.61 4.74 14.12
N ALA A 266 -3.46 5.74 13.26
CA ALA A 266 -4.03 7.05 13.45
C ALA A 266 -5.56 7.02 13.39
N SER A 267 -6.16 6.10 12.63
CA SER A 267 -7.61 5.99 12.48
C SER A 267 -8.37 5.80 13.80
N SER A 268 -7.71 5.22 14.81
CA SER A 268 -8.27 5.01 16.16
C SER A 268 -7.92 6.10 17.16
N LEU A 269 -6.95 6.96 16.87
CA LEU A 269 -6.43 7.96 17.82
C LEU A 269 -7.00 9.36 17.64
N LEU A 270 -7.63 9.64 16.50
CA LEU A 270 -8.20 10.94 16.22
C LEU A 270 -9.36 11.24 17.20
N PRO A 271 -9.60 12.52 17.54
CA PRO A 271 -10.77 12.95 18.36
C PRO A 271 -12.10 12.42 17.81
N ILE A 272 -12.20 12.29 16.48
CA ILE A 272 -13.28 11.60 15.78
C ILE A 272 -12.64 10.40 15.10
N SER A 273 -12.76 9.22 15.69
CA SER A 273 -12.12 8.01 15.18
C SER A 273 -12.73 7.56 13.86
N LEU A 274 -11.87 7.19 12.89
CA LEU A 274 -12.27 6.92 11.51
C LEU A 274 -12.84 5.51 11.32
N THR A 275 -14.06 5.41 10.78
CA THR A 275 -14.62 4.17 10.25
C THR A 275 -13.83 3.74 9.02
N THR A 276 -13.33 2.51 9.01
CA THR A 276 -12.41 2.01 7.99
C THR A 276 -12.53 0.51 7.79
N VAL A 277 -11.81 -0.04 6.81
CA VAL A 277 -11.70 -1.50 6.60
C VAL A 277 -10.32 -1.98 6.96
N GLU A 278 -10.25 -3.05 7.75
CA GLU A 278 -9.02 -3.68 8.19
C GLU A 278 -8.26 -4.32 7.01
N HIS A 279 -6.99 -3.97 6.88
CA HIS A 279 -6.10 -4.49 5.83
C HIS A 279 -4.93 -5.33 6.35
N TYR A 280 -4.88 -5.61 7.66
CA TYR A 280 -3.94 -6.55 8.29
C TYR A 280 -2.46 -6.28 7.94
N MET A 281 -2.04 -5.01 7.96
CA MET A 281 -0.71 -4.58 7.52
C MET A 281 0.43 -5.34 8.21
N GLU A 282 0.37 -5.44 9.55
CA GLU A 282 1.38 -6.16 10.33
C GLU A 282 1.41 -7.65 10.01
N ASN A 283 0.24 -8.28 9.92
CA ASN A 283 0.13 -9.70 9.60
C ASN A 283 0.68 -10.02 8.21
N LYS A 284 0.39 -9.16 7.21
CA LYS A 284 0.90 -9.30 5.85
C LYS A 284 2.42 -9.18 5.81
N GLY A 285 2.98 -8.18 6.49
CA GLY A 285 4.43 -7.98 6.55
C GLY A 285 5.14 -9.18 7.16
N LYS A 286 4.68 -9.65 8.31
CA LYS A 286 5.21 -10.86 8.95
C LYS A 286 5.10 -12.07 8.03
N LYS A 287 3.92 -12.32 7.44
CA LYS A 287 3.69 -13.45 6.55
C LYS A 287 4.57 -13.40 5.30
N ALA A 288 4.79 -12.19 4.74
CA ALA A 288 5.68 -12.01 3.60
C ALA A 288 7.13 -12.43 3.92
N PHE A 289 7.62 -12.03 5.09
CA PHE A 289 8.94 -12.46 5.52
C PHE A 289 9.00 -13.98 5.79
N ASP A 290 8.00 -14.55 6.46
CA ASP A 290 7.96 -15.99 6.75
C ASP A 290 8.03 -16.80 5.44
N MET A 291 7.28 -16.42 4.42
CA MET A 291 7.32 -17.08 3.09
C MET A 291 8.68 -16.93 2.39
N ILE A 292 9.33 -15.77 2.51
CA ILE A 292 10.69 -15.59 1.98
C ILE A 292 11.68 -16.46 2.74
N TYR A 293 11.57 -16.50 4.06
CA TYR A 293 12.46 -17.27 4.91
C TYR A 293 12.35 -18.77 4.61
N GLU A 294 11.14 -19.29 4.47
CA GLU A 294 10.89 -20.69 4.06
C GLU A 294 11.59 -20.98 2.72
N LYS A 295 11.41 -20.13 1.70
CA LYS A 295 12.06 -20.30 0.40
C LYS A 295 13.60 -20.20 0.43
N ILE A 296 14.17 -19.43 1.36
CA ILE A 296 15.62 -19.36 1.55
C ILE A 296 16.13 -20.68 2.13
N GLN A 297 15.41 -21.26 3.10
CA GLN A 297 15.79 -22.53 3.72
C GLN A 297 15.67 -23.70 2.73
N GLU A 298 14.62 -23.74 1.91
CA GLU A 298 14.42 -24.78 0.88
C GLU A 298 15.54 -24.80 -0.17
N LYS A 299 16.20 -23.66 -0.46
CA LYS A 299 17.36 -23.63 -1.37
C LYS A 299 18.61 -24.30 -0.81
N ASP A 300 18.71 -24.42 0.50
CA ASP A 300 19.80 -25.14 1.17
C ASP A 300 19.54 -26.67 1.22
N ASP A 301 18.29 -27.10 1.08
CA ASP A 301 17.89 -28.49 0.93
C ASP A 301 17.69 -28.82 -0.55
N PHE A 302 18.32 -29.90 -1.05
CA PHE A 302 18.38 -30.39 -2.43
C PHE A 302 17.00 -30.75 -3.07
N PHE A 303 15.90 -30.16 -2.64
CA PHE A 303 14.56 -30.42 -3.19
C PHE A 303 14.25 -29.45 -4.34
N VAL A 304 13.96 -30.03 -5.49
CA VAL A 304 13.52 -29.38 -6.72
C VAL A 304 12.28 -28.51 -6.43
N GLN A 305 12.44 -27.21 -6.52
CA GLN A 305 11.34 -26.27 -6.48
C GLN A 305 10.40 -26.60 -7.66
N ASP A 306 9.15 -26.91 -7.40
CA ASP A 306 8.13 -26.98 -8.45
C ASP A 306 7.87 -25.54 -8.93
N ASP A 307 8.59 -25.13 -9.98
CA ASP A 307 8.49 -23.79 -10.61
C ASP A 307 7.09 -23.45 -11.13
N LYS A 308 6.12 -24.36 -10.97
CA LYS A 308 4.76 -24.22 -11.46
C LYS A 308 3.74 -23.81 -10.39
N CYS A 309 4.16 -23.72 -9.11
CA CYS A 309 3.26 -23.41 -8.02
C CYS A 309 3.34 -21.92 -7.62
N VAL A 310 2.22 -21.21 -7.70
CA VAL A 310 2.06 -19.84 -7.20
C VAL A 310 1.20 -19.87 -5.95
N ILE A 311 1.70 -19.33 -4.85
CA ILE A 311 0.99 -19.24 -3.57
C ILE A 311 0.24 -17.91 -3.51
N ARG A 312 -1.05 -17.98 -3.21
CA ARG A 312 -1.90 -16.81 -2.98
C ARG A 312 -2.54 -16.92 -1.60
N ILE A 313 -2.31 -15.90 -0.77
CA ILE A 313 -2.86 -15.82 0.58
C ILE A 313 -3.77 -14.60 0.63
N GLU A 314 -5.05 -14.82 0.94
CA GLU A 314 -6.05 -13.77 1.05
C GLU A 314 -6.50 -13.62 2.51
N TYR A 315 -6.36 -12.40 3.06
CA TYR A 315 -6.96 -12.01 4.33
C TYR A 315 -8.39 -11.54 4.10
N LYS A 316 -9.33 -12.00 4.93
CA LYS A 316 -10.74 -11.56 4.85
C LYS A 316 -10.88 -10.14 5.35
N SER A 317 -11.42 -9.25 4.52
CA SER A 317 -11.75 -7.88 4.91
C SER A 317 -12.72 -7.84 6.10
N LYS A 318 -12.54 -6.85 6.97
CA LYS A 318 -13.41 -6.59 8.12
C LYS A 318 -13.67 -5.09 8.23
N LEU A 319 -14.93 -4.69 8.29
CA LEU A 319 -15.29 -3.31 8.61
C LEU A 319 -15.03 -3.03 10.09
N ILE A 320 -14.43 -1.88 10.37
CA ILE A 320 -14.21 -1.33 11.70
C ILE A 320 -15.02 -0.04 11.79
N SER A 321 -16.23 -0.14 12.29
CA SER A 321 -17.11 1.02 12.51
C SER A 321 -16.64 1.81 13.73
N ARG A 322 -16.57 3.15 13.58
CA ARG A 322 -16.15 4.11 14.61
C ARG A 322 -17.01 5.39 14.56
N ASP A 323 -16.48 6.47 15.16
CA ASP A 323 -17.25 7.70 15.41
C ASP A 323 -17.50 8.55 14.16
N SER A 324 -16.74 8.36 13.07
CA SER A 324 -16.83 9.20 11.87
C SER A 324 -18.02 8.90 10.97
N THR A 325 -18.85 7.91 11.28
CA THR A 325 -20.08 7.59 10.53
C THR A 325 -21.30 7.50 11.43
N ASN A 326 -22.43 8.04 10.96
CA ASN A 326 -23.71 8.02 11.65
C ASN A 326 -24.85 7.94 10.63
N VAL A 327 -26.08 7.84 11.09
CA VAL A 327 -27.27 7.88 10.23
C VAL A 327 -27.27 9.13 9.36
N ALA A 328 -27.60 8.96 8.08
CA ALA A 328 -27.62 10.05 7.13
C ALA A 328 -28.55 11.18 7.59
N ARG A 329 -28.07 12.42 7.59
CA ARG A 329 -28.88 13.59 7.95
C ARG A 329 -30.13 13.68 7.08
N THR A 330 -31.29 13.85 7.70
CA THR A 330 -32.49 14.25 7.00
C THR A 330 -32.37 15.75 6.66
N ARG A 331 -32.73 16.14 5.43
CA ARG A 331 -32.75 17.56 5.03
C ARG A 331 -33.58 18.39 6.02
N LYS A 332 -32.94 19.07 6.95
CA LYS A 332 -33.48 20.32 7.46
C LYS A 332 -33.17 21.38 6.42
N ASN A 333 -34.20 22.06 5.91
CA ASN A 333 -34.03 23.16 4.98
C ASN A 333 -32.87 24.06 5.44
N ILE A 334 -31.75 24.02 4.74
CA ILE A 334 -30.73 25.05 4.90
C ILE A 334 -31.30 26.26 4.19
N ASN A 335 -31.91 27.14 4.96
CA ASN A 335 -32.19 28.52 4.50
C ASN A 335 -30.82 29.16 4.25
N LEU A 336 -30.45 29.25 2.98
CA LEU A 336 -29.30 30.02 2.47
C LEU A 336 -29.66 31.51 2.54
#